data_172249329abaff46e5814ad08d3a039c
#
_entry.id   172249329abaff46e5814ad08d3a039c
#
_cell.length_a   1.000
_cell.length_b   1.000
_cell.length_c   1.000
_cell.angle_alpha   90.00
_cell.angle_beta   90.00
_cell.angle_gamma   90.00
#
_symmetry.space_group_name_H-M   'P 1'
#
loop_
_entity.id
_entity.type
_entity.pdbx_description
1 polymer ?
#
loop_
_entity_poly.entity_id
_entity_poly.type
_entity_poly.pdbx_seq_one_letter_code
_entity_poly.pdbx_strand_id
1 'polypeptide(L)'
;MRLRTTMRRNNSWICLGMMIAVAIGLASCDRKTIYNHYEHAPIAGWEKNDTLSFDIPPVSAGLYREELGLRIDSDYPFMGLSLVIKQTILPSGYVHRDTLNCNLVDKDGNHKGTGISFYQYNFHINTLRLQEGDSLHITVRHNMKREIMPGVADVGIRLDRQ
;
A
#
# COMPACT_ATOMS: atom_id res chain seq x y z
N MET A 1 41.22 -54.44 33.56
CA MET A 1 39.82 -54.14 33.43
C MET A 1 39.65 -52.60 33.39
N ARG A 2 39.56 -51.96 32.20
CA ARG A 2 39.50 -50.49 32.09
C ARG A 2 38.03 -50.12 31.79
N LEU A 3 37.41 -49.46 32.74
CA LEU A 3 36.08 -48.86 32.58
C LEU A 3 36.18 -47.66 31.65
N ARG A 4 35.52 -47.72 30.49
CA ARG A 4 35.31 -46.58 29.60
C ARG A 4 34.10 -45.81 30.10
N THR A 5 34.32 -44.64 30.69
CA THR A 5 33.27 -43.67 31.00
C THR A 5 32.87 -42.96 29.71
N THR A 6 31.72 -43.30 29.17
CA THR A 6 31.14 -42.56 28.03
C THR A 6 30.54 -41.26 28.56
N MET A 7 31.20 -40.17 28.26
CA MET A 7 30.72 -38.81 28.53
C MET A 7 29.50 -38.52 27.66
N ARG A 8 28.32 -38.62 28.24
CA ARG A 8 27.05 -38.29 27.60
C ARG A 8 27.00 -36.78 27.42
N ARG A 9 27.40 -36.32 26.25
CA ARG A 9 27.40 -34.91 25.85
C ARG A 9 25.96 -34.39 25.84
N ASN A 10 25.66 -33.52 26.80
CA ASN A 10 24.33 -33.00 27.02
C ASN A 10 23.97 -32.00 25.90
N ASN A 11 23.25 -32.45 24.86
CA ASN A 11 22.85 -31.63 23.72
C ASN A 11 21.72 -30.64 24.05
N SER A 12 21.23 -30.61 25.30
CA SER A 12 20.18 -29.70 25.76
C SER A 12 20.50 -28.22 25.56
N TRP A 13 21.78 -27.86 25.70
CA TRP A 13 22.19 -26.45 25.50
C TRP A 13 22.16 -26.03 24.04
N ILE A 14 22.43 -26.95 23.13
CA ILE A 14 22.33 -26.71 21.67
C ILE A 14 20.85 -26.54 21.26
N CYS A 15 19.97 -27.39 21.78
CA CYS A 15 18.53 -27.28 21.55
C CYS A 15 17.96 -25.99 22.15
N LEU A 16 18.38 -25.56 23.33
CA LEU A 16 17.98 -24.32 23.98
C LEU A 16 18.45 -23.10 23.17
N GLY A 17 19.70 -23.09 22.71
CA GLY A 17 20.25 -22.04 21.87
C GLY A 17 19.53 -21.92 20.52
N MET A 18 19.17 -23.05 19.90
CA MET A 18 18.42 -23.09 18.65
C MET A 18 16.98 -22.60 18.81
N MET A 19 16.34 -22.92 19.94
CA MET A 19 14.98 -22.44 20.26
C MET A 19 14.94 -20.93 20.50
N ILE A 20 15.95 -20.37 21.18
CA ILE A 20 16.09 -18.93 21.40
C ILE A 20 16.36 -18.19 20.06
N ALA A 21 17.19 -18.74 19.18
CA ALA A 21 17.47 -18.15 17.86
C ALA A 21 16.21 -18.11 16.96
N VAL A 22 15.37 -19.14 17.01
CA VAL A 22 14.09 -19.19 16.30
C VAL A 22 13.10 -18.17 16.87
N ALA A 23 13.04 -18.03 18.21
CA ALA A 23 12.15 -17.08 18.87
C ALA A 23 12.51 -15.61 18.53
N ILE A 24 13.80 -15.28 18.41
CA ILE A 24 14.28 -13.93 18.05
C ILE A 24 13.97 -13.64 16.56
N GLY A 25 14.04 -14.64 15.68
CA GLY A 25 13.74 -14.49 14.25
C GLY A 25 12.27 -14.17 13.96
N LEU A 26 11.34 -14.54 14.84
CA LEU A 26 9.90 -14.30 14.69
C LEU A 26 9.46 -12.91 15.18
N ALA A 27 10.30 -12.17 15.89
CA ALA A 27 9.96 -10.85 16.44
C ALA A 27 10.20 -9.68 15.46
N SER A 28 10.77 -9.92 14.27
CA SER A 28 11.11 -8.87 13.29
C SER A 28 9.98 -8.58 12.28
N CYS A 29 8.75 -8.45 12.76
CA CYS A 29 7.68 -7.88 11.95
C CYS A 29 7.52 -6.40 12.30
N ASP A 30 8.41 -5.56 11.80
CA ASP A 30 8.25 -4.11 11.84
C ASP A 30 7.17 -3.72 10.82
N ARG A 31 5.91 -3.68 11.28
CA ARG A 31 4.77 -3.29 10.45
C ARG A 31 4.82 -1.77 10.24
N LYS A 32 5.57 -1.35 9.24
CA LYS A 32 5.60 0.05 8.83
C LYS A 32 4.27 0.51 8.22
N THR A 33 3.50 -0.40 7.63
CA THR A 33 2.20 -0.11 7.04
C THR A 33 1.14 0.04 8.12
N ILE A 34 0.57 1.24 8.24
CA ILE A 34 -0.48 1.56 9.21
C ILE A 34 -1.88 1.56 8.59
N TYR A 35 -1.96 1.77 7.27
CA TYR A 35 -3.20 1.74 6.51
C TYR A 35 -2.95 1.15 5.13
N ASN A 36 -3.84 0.28 4.67
CA ASN A 36 -3.83 -0.26 3.30
C ASN A 36 -5.24 -0.74 2.97
N HIS A 37 -5.96 0.05 2.19
CA HIS A 37 -7.34 -0.22 1.82
C HIS A 37 -7.58 0.07 0.35
N TYR A 38 -8.42 -0.76 -0.29
CA TYR A 38 -8.83 -0.63 -1.68
C TYR A 38 -10.34 -0.47 -1.76
N GLU A 39 -10.78 0.50 -2.56
CA GLU A 39 -12.16 0.69 -2.96
C GLU A 39 -12.36 0.20 -4.39
N HIS A 40 -13.47 -0.47 -4.64
CA HIS A 40 -13.83 -0.96 -5.97
C HIS A 40 -14.42 0.17 -6.81
N ALA A 41 -13.93 0.33 -8.03
CA ALA A 41 -14.60 1.16 -9.00
C ALA A 41 -15.85 0.41 -9.57
N PRO A 42 -16.91 1.14 -9.99
CA PRO A 42 -18.10 0.49 -10.55
C PRO A 42 -17.76 -0.38 -11.77
N ILE A 43 -18.31 -1.59 -11.86
CA ILE A 43 -18.09 -2.54 -12.97
C ILE A 43 -18.51 -1.96 -14.32
N ALA A 44 -19.56 -1.11 -14.34
CA ALA A 44 -20.01 -0.41 -15.53
C ALA A 44 -19.05 0.68 -16.04
N GLY A 45 -17.98 0.92 -15.30
CA GLY A 45 -16.99 1.96 -15.50
C GLY A 45 -17.08 3.05 -14.43
N TRP A 46 -15.93 3.62 -14.11
CA TRP A 46 -15.81 4.69 -13.11
C TRP A 46 -16.22 6.03 -13.71
N GLU A 47 -17.28 6.64 -13.19
CA GLU A 47 -17.77 7.93 -13.67
C GLU A 47 -16.87 9.07 -13.15
N LYS A 48 -16.76 10.14 -13.96
CA LYS A 48 -15.88 11.29 -13.64
C LYS A 48 -16.23 12.01 -12.35
N ASN A 49 -17.50 12.01 -12.00
CA ASN A 49 -17.99 12.66 -10.79
C ASN A 49 -18.02 11.72 -9.58
N ASP A 50 -17.82 10.42 -9.80
CA ASP A 50 -17.73 9.46 -8.71
C ASP A 50 -16.40 9.61 -7.98
N THR A 51 -16.50 9.67 -6.66
CA THR A 51 -15.38 9.86 -5.78
C THR A 51 -15.22 8.65 -4.87
N LEU A 52 -14.05 8.02 -4.91
CA LEU A 52 -13.68 6.98 -3.97
C LEU A 52 -13.10 7.64 -2.71
N SER A 53 -13.52 7.19 -1.53
CA SER A 53 -13.19 7.84 -0.26
C SER A 53 -12.51 6.86 0.69
N PHE A 54 -11.49 7.37 1.39
CA PHE A 54 -10.68 6.59 2.32
C PHE A 54 -10.57 7.36 3.63
N ASP A 55 -10.94 6.71 4.74
CA ASP A 55 -10.86 7.27 6.07
C ASP A 55 -9.75 6.56 6.85
N ILE A 56 -8.69 7.29 7.14
CA ILE A 56 -7.55 6.81 7.91
C ILE A 56 -7.74 7.24 9.35
N PRO A 57 -7.78 6.28 10.30
CA PRO A 57 -7.98 6.59 11.72
C PRO A 57 -6.82 7.41 12.29
N PRO A 58 -6.99 8.00 13.49
CA PRO A 58 -5.95 8.74 14.16
C PRO A 58 -4.62 7.98 14.25
N VAL A 59 -3.53 8.67 13.92
CA VAL A 59 -2.17 8.11 13.90
C VAL A 59 -1.27 8.78 14.93
N SER A 60 -0.13 8.16 15.24
CA SER A 60 0.92 8.77 16.07
C SER A 60 1.70 9.83 15.26
N ALA A 61 2.36 10.75 15.99
CA ALA A 61 3.23 11.71 15.34
C ALA A 61 4.37 11.03 14.56
N GLY A 62 4.63 11.50 13.33
CA GLY A 62 5.68 10.93 12.49
C GLY A 62 5.68 11.39 11.04
N LEU A 63 6.60 10.81 10.26
CA LEU A 63 6.63 10.92 8.81
C LEU A 63 5.96 9.70 8.20
N TYR A 64 5.12 9.92 7.20
CA TYR A 64 4.33 8.89 6.56
C TYR A 64 4.46 9.00 5.05
N ARG A 65 4.83 7.88 4.42
CA ARG A 65 4.83 7.75 2.96
C ARG A 65 3.45 7.30 2.52
N GLU A 66 2.86 8.08 1.63
CA GLU A 66 1.57 7.81 1.05
C GLU A 66 1.73 7.29 -0.38
N GLU A 67 1.05 6.19 -0.68
CA GLU A 67 1.05 5.56 -1.99
C GLU A 67 -0.38 5.29 -2.46
N LEU A 68 -0.58 5.45 -3.76
CA LEU A 68 -1.79 5.04 -4.45
C LEU A 68 -1.54 3.68 -5.08
N GLY A 69 -2.38 2.70 -4.73
CA GLY A 69 -2.50 1.43 -5.42
C GLY A 69 -3.56 1.51 -6.50
N LEU A 70 -3.30 0.90 -7.65
CA LEU A 70 -4.24 0.88 -8.76
C LEU A 70 -4.28 -0.53 -9.36
N ARG A 71 -5.48 -1.06 -9.58
CA ARG A 71 -5.71 -2.30 -10.32
C ARG A 71 -6.50 -2.01 -11.57
N ILE A 72 -5.97 -2.47 -12.68
CA ILE A 72 -6.53 -2.25 -14.01
C ILE A 72 -6.65 -3.61 -14.70
N ASP A 73 -7.78 -3.86 -15.31
CA ASP A 73 -7.98 -5.05 -16.15
C ASP A 73 -7.52 -4.83 -17.60
N SER A 74 -7.65 -5.86 -18.43
CA SER A 74 -7.27 -5.83 -19.84
C SER A 74 -8.15 -4.93 -20.71
N ASP A 75 -9.31 -4.51 -20.22
CA ASP A 75 -10.26 -3.69 -20.98
C ASP A 75 -9.94 -2.19 -20.88
N TYR A 76 -8.97 -1.81 -20.06
CA TYR A 76 -8.51 -0.44 -19.93
C TYR A 76 -7.76 0.02 -21.20
N PRO A 77 -8.31 0.97 -21.99
CA PRO A 77 -7.81 1.24 -23.34
C PRO A 77 -6.74 2.35 -23.41
N PHE A 78 -6.27 2.88 -22.28
CA PHE A 78 -5.38 4.04 -22.27
C PHE A 78 -3.98 3.72 -21.73
N MET A 79 -3.00 4.49 -22.18
CA MET A 79 -1.59 4.35 -21.73
C MET A 79 -1.32 4.93 -20.35
N GLY A 80 -2.26 5.73 -19.83
CA GLY A 80 -2.14 6.38 -18.52
C GLY A 80 -3.47 6.77 -17.94
N LEU A 81 -3.47 7.08 -16.64
CA LEU A 81 -4.63 7.54 -15.89
C LEU A 81 -4.25 8.77 -15.08
N SER A 82 -5.01 9.86 -15.24
CA SER A 82 -4.87 11.07 -14.42
C SER A 82 -5.91 11.05 -13.31
N LEU A 83 -5.45 11.23 -12.07
CA LEU A 83 -6.27 11.21 -10.86
C LEU A 83 -6.12 12.53 -10.10
N VAL A 84 -7.21 13.04 -9.55
CA VAL A 84 -7.19 14.12 -8.56
C VAL A 84 -7.36 13.50 -7.19
N ILE A 85 -6.40 13.75 -6.32
CA ILE A 85 -6.37 13.31 -4.93
C ILE A 85 -6.56 14.54 -4.05
N LYS A 86 -7.57 14.50 -3.18
CA LYS A 86 -7.79 15.53 -2.16
C LYS A 86 -7.63 14.89 -0.80
N GLN A 87 -6.77 15.44 0.01
CA GLN A 87 -6.48 15.01 1.37
C GLN A 87 -6.94 16.07 2.35
N THR A 88 -7.63 15.66 3.39
CA THR A 88 -8.04 16.54 4.50
C THR A 88 -7.49 15.97 5.79
N ILE A 89 -6.64 16.74 6.49
CA ILE A 89 -6.09 16.35 7.79
C ILE A 89 -7.00 16.89 8.88
N LEU A 90 -7.45 16.03 9.78
CA LEU A 90 -8.30 16.36 10.91
C LEU A 90 -7.51 16.21 12.23
N PRO A 91 -7.73 17.07 13.25
CA PRO A 91 -8.80 18.09 13.34
C PRO A 91 -8.45 19.42 12.69
N SER A 92 -7.22 19.63 12.17
CA SER A 92 -6.77 20.94 11.66
C SER A 92 -7.62 21.47 10.50
N GLY A 93 -8.28 20.59 9.74
CA GLY A 93 -9.01 20.94 8.52
C GLY A 93 -8.10 21.33 7.34
N TYR A 94 -6.79 21.10 7.45
CA TYR A 94 -5.86 21.38 6.35
C TYR A 94 -6.18 20.51 5.14
N VAL A 95 -6.36 21.16 3.98
CA VAL A 95 -6.69 20.49 2.73
C VAL A 95 -5.54 20.61 1.76
N HIS A 96 -5.04 19.48 1.28
CA HIS A 96 -4.11 19.38 0.17
C HIS A 96 -4.79 18.72 -1.04
N ARG A 97 -4.53 19.24 -2.23
CA ARG A 97 -5.04 18.67 -3.49
C ARG A 97 -3.89 18.53 -4.46
N ASP A 98 -3.77 17.37 -5.07
CA ASP A 98 -2.76 17.06 -6.06
C ASP A 98 -3.34 16.33 -7.26
N THR A 99 -2.62 16.34 -8.38
CA THR A 99 -2.95 15.59 -9.58
C THR A 99 -1.85 14.58 -9.85
N LEU A 100 -2.20 13.30 -9.75
CA LEU A 100 -1.30 12.19 -10.00
C LEU A 100 -1.51 11.65 -11.42
N ASN A 101 -0.45 11.69 -12.24
CA ASN A 101 -0.45 11.13 -13.57
C ASN A 101 0.22 9.75 -13.56
N CYS A 102 -0.60 8.70 -13.66
CA CYS A 102 -0.17 7.32 -13.63
C CYS A 102 0.20 6.84 -15.04
N ASN A 103 1.47 6.59 -15.31
CA ASN A 103 1.93 5.98 -16.56
C ASN A 103 1.86 4.45 -16.44
N LEU A 104 0.95 3.82 -17.18
CA LEU A 104 0.59 2.41 -17.06
C LEU A 104 1.34 1.52 -18.04
N VAL A 105 1.77 2.07 -19.16
CA VAL A 105 2.55 1.34 -20.18
C VAL A 105 3.87 2.05 -20.46
N ASP A 106 4.82 1.31 -20.97
CA ASP A 106 6.09 1.87 -21.46
C ASP A 106 5.95 2.35 -22.92
N LYS A 107 7.06 2.85 -23.47
CA LYS A 107 7.13 3.32 -24.89
C LYS A 107 6.87 2.20 -25.91
N ASP A 108 7.07 0.95 -25.53
CA ASP A 108 6.90 -0.22 -26.38
C ASP A 108 5.50 -0.86 -26.22
N GLY A 109 4.64 -0.25 -25.38
CA GLY A 109 3.26 -0.69 -25.11
C GLY A 109 3.13 -1.78 -24.04
N ASN A 110 4.21 -2.15 -23.34
CA ASN A 110 4.16 -3.15 -22.30
C ASN A 110 3.64 -2.54 -21.00
N HIS A 111 2.78 -3.30 -20.28
CA HIS A 111 2.31 -2.89 -18.96
C HIS A 111 3.46 -2.82 -17.95
N LYS A 112 3.57 -1.70 -17.23
CA LYS A 112 4.53 -1.52 -16.13
C LYS A 112 4.08 -2.17 -14.82
N GLY A 113 2.80 -2.53 -14.73
CA GLY A 113 2.21 -3.23 -13.59
C GLY A 113 2.57 -4.70 -13.58
N THR A 114 2.35 -5.33 -12.43
CA THR A 114 2.53 -6.78 -12.24
C THR A 114 1.17 -7.47 -12.25
N GLY A 115 1.08 -8.60 -12.95
CA GLY A 115 -0.15 -9.38 -13.02
C GLY A 115 -0.37 -10.02 -14.39
N ILE A 116 -1.51 -10.71 -14.53
CA ILE A 116 -1.91 -11.40 -15.78
C ILE A 116 -3.27 -10.88 -16.25
N SER A 117 -4.34 -11.08 -15.46
CA SER A 117 -5.70 -10.61 -15.78
C SER A 117 -5.97 -9.20 -15.26
N PHE A 118 -5.33 -8.86 -14.16
CA PHE A 118 -5.31 -7.53 -13.58
C PHE A 118 -3.87 -7.09 -13.39
N TYR A 119 -3.57 -5.86 -13.76
CA TYR A 119 -2.27 -5.25 -13.57
C TYR A 119 -2.30 -4.37 -12.32
N GLN A 120 -1.43 -4.68 -11.36
CA GLN A 120 -1.26 -3.94 -10.11
C GLN A 120 -0.15 -2.90 -10.28
N TYR A 121 -0.45 -1.66 -9.91
CA TYR A 121 0.48 -0.53 -9.91
C TYR A 121 0.53 0.10 -8.52
N ASN A 122 1.68 0.68 -8.16
CA ASN A 122 1.83 1.50 -6.97
C ASN A 122 2.53 2.80 -7.36
N PHE A 123 1.95 3.92 -6.96
CA PHE A 123 2.46 5.26 -7.24
C PHE A 123 2.66 6.02 -5.94
N HIS A 124 3.82 6.63 -5.78
CA HIS A 124 4.05 7.54 -4.66
C HIS A 124 3.21 8.80 -4.86
N ILE A 125 2.45 9.20 -3.83
CA ILE A 125 1.69 10.45 -3.82
C ILE A 125 2.56 11.54 -3.19
N ASN A 126 2.81 11.42 -1.90
CA ASN A 126 3.64 12.36 -1.15
C ASN A 126 4.20 11.74 0.14
N THR A 127 4.92 12.56 0.91
CA THR A 127 5.34 12.23 2.28
C THR A 127 4.77 13.29 3.22
N LEU A 128 3.91 12.84 4.13
CA LEU A 128 3.19 13.68 5.09
C LEU A 128 3.89 13.67 6.45
N ARG A 129 3.98 14.82 7.08
CA ARG A 129 4.30 14.93 8.51
C ARG A 129 2.98 15.07 9.27
N LEU A 130 2.62 14.06 10.04
CA LEU A 130 1.41 14.03 10.85
C LEU A 130 1.75 14.21 12.33
N GLN A 131 0.84 14.82 13.07
CA GLN A 131 0.93 15.00 14.51
C GLN A 131 0.19 13.89 15.24
N GLU A 132 0.39 13.81 16.55
CA GLU A 132 -0.33 12.84 17.39
C GLU A 132 -1.83 13.09 17.32
N GLY A 133 -2.60 12.08 16.97
CA GLY A 133 -4.05 12.14 16.85
C GLY A 133 -4.57 12.67 15.52
N ASP A 134 -3.72 13.04 14.56
CA ASP A 134 -4.16 13.40 13.21
C ASP A 134 -4.78 12.19 12.53
N SER A 135 -5.90 12.41 11.85
CA SER A 135 -6.56 11.47 10.94
C SER A 135 -6.67 12.08 9.55
N LEU A 136 -6.84 11.24 8.50
CA LEU A 136 -6.97 11.74 7.15
C LEU A 136 -8.27 11.26 6.51
N HIS A 137 -8.94 12.17 5.83
CA HIS A 137 -9.98 11.86 4.87
C HIS A 137 -9.44 12.13 3.46
N ILE A 138 -9.31 11.07 2.64
CA ILE A 138 -8.75 11.13 1.31
C ILE A 138 -9.83 10.80 0.31
N THR A 139 -9.95 11.62 -0.73
CA THR A 139 -10.86 11.37 -1.84
C THR A 139 -10.10 11.32 -3.15
N VAL A 140 -10.44 10.35 -3.99
CA VAL A 140 -9.81 10.13 -5.30
C VAL A 140 -10.88 10.09 -6.37
N ARG A 141 -10.66 10.83 -7.46
CA ARG A 141 -11.49 10.78 -8.66
C ARG A 141 -10.62 10.85 -9.91
N HIS A 142 -11.07 10.29 -11.02
CA HIS A 142 -10.31 10.45 -12.26
C HIS A 142 -10.49 11.85 -12.87
N ASN A 143 -9.46 12.29 -13.61
CA ASN A 143 -9.41 13.59 -14.29
C ASN A 143 -9.20 13.40 -15.80
N MET A 144 -9.79 12.35 -16.35
CA MET A 144 -9.71 12.07 -17.78
C MET A 144 -10.75 12.90 -18.54
N LYS A 145 -10.55 13.07 -19.86
CA LYS A 145 -11.53 13.76 -20.72
C LYS A 145 -12.82 12.94 -20.90
N ARG A 146 -12.71 11.62 -20.83
CA ARG A 146 -13.84 10.70 -20.95
C ARG A 146 -14.66 10.70 -19.66
N GLU A 147 -16.00 10.66 -19.80
CA GLU A 147 -16.91 10.68 -18.64
C GLU A 147 -16.87 9.36 -17.85
N ILE A 148 -16.80 8.23 -18.54
CA ILE A 148 -16.80 6.89 -17.92
C ILE A 148 -15.50 6.19 -18.30
N MET A 149 -14.75 5.76 -17.30
CA MET A 149 -13.49 5.03 -17.44
C MET A 149 -13.74 3.53 -17.27
N PRO A 150 -13.66 2.72 -18.35
CA PRO A 150 -13.73 1.28 -18.25
C PRO A 150 -12.40 0.71 -17.71
N GLY A 151 -12.44 -0.50 -17.19
CA GLY A 151 -11.24 -1.28 -16.89
C GLY A 151 -10.45 -0.84 -15.65
N VAL A 152 -10.92 0.15 -14.90
CA VAL A 152 -10.40 0.44 -13.57
C VAL A 152 -11.14 -0.46 -12.57
N ALA A 153 -10.45 -1.42 -11.98
CA ALA A 153 -11.05 -2.36 -11.04
C ALA A 153 -11.04 -1.83 -9.62
N ASP A 154 -9.86 -1.41 -9.14
CA ASP A 154 -9.69 -0.94 -7.77
C ASP A 154 -8.74 0.23 -7.70
N VAL A 155 -9.00 1.12 -6.76
CA VAL A 155 -8.08 2.16 -6.30
C VAL A 155 -7.84 1.96 -4.83
N GLY A 156 -6.59 2.07 -4.39
CA GLY A 156 -6.22 1.89 -3.00
C GLY A 156 -5.35 3.02 -2.47
N ILE A 157 -5.41 3.22 -1.16
CA ILE A 157 -4.49 4.09 -0.43
C ILE A 157 -3.71 3.25 0.56
N ARG A 158 -2.41 3.46 0.57
CA ARG A 158 -1.48 2.87 1.53
C ARG A 158 -0.71 3.97 2.24
N LEU A 159 -0.58 3.82 3.55
CA LEU A 159 0.18 4.73 4.40
C LEU A 159 1.20 3.94 5.22
N ASP A 160 2.48 4.20 4.96
CA ASP A 160 3.61 3.56 5.63
C ASP A 160 4.35 4.57 6.52
N ARG A 161 4.62 4.21 7.76
CA ARG A 161 5.46 5.02 8.66
C ARG A 161 6.93 4.89 8.22
N GLN A 162 7.62 6.05 8.14
CA GLN A 162 9.05 6.13 7.79
C GLN A 162 9.94 5.90 9.02
#